data_51fce4bd2b5cff85f8321178d588929d
#
_entry.id   51fce4bd2b5cff85f8321178d588929d
#
_cell.length_a   1.000
_cell.length_b   1.000
_cell.length_c   1.000
_cell.angle_alpha   90.00
_cell.angle_beta   90.00
_cell.angle_gamma   90.00
#
_symmetry.space_group_name_H-M   'P 1'
#
loop_
_entity.id
_entity.type
_entity.pdbx_description
1 polymer ?
#
loop_
_entity_poly.entity_id
_entity_poly.type
_entity_poly.pdbx_seq_one_letter_code
_entity_poly.pdbx_strand_id
1 'polypeptide(L)'
;HLEMNFAISKGINFIDMYTSNPDLRSNIGKALTGRRQLFIIQGHLCTTWENDQYLRTRDVEKTIASFEDQLTRLHTDYLDIGMIHYVDSEEDFHEVFNGPIIRLALRLKEEGKIRHIGLSSHNPTVARLAVESGLIEVLMFSINPCYDLQPPSENVDDLWADESYAHSLENIDPEREKLYELCEQKGIGLDVMKVYGGGDLLSETNSPFGKAMTPVQCIEYALTRPAVASVMVGCKSCDEMQAAINWCNATKEEKDYTSVMAGMEKFSWQGHCMYCGHCAPCSVGIDIASVNKYYNLTIAQNEIPETVHEHYKTLSHHASECIQCGQCETNCPFGVGIIEQMEKAAEKFGY
;
A
#
# COMPACT_ATOMS: atom_id res chain seq x y z
N HIS A 1 9.23 15.08 -10.68
CA HIS A 1 8.56 16.25 -11.31
C HIS A 1 7.80 15.90 -12.59
N LEU A 2 8.32 14.99 -13.42
CA LEU A 2 7.68 14.59 -14.68
C LEU A 2 6.34 13.91 -14.39
N GLU A 3 6.32 12.92 -13.49
CA GLU A 3 5.13 12.17 -13.09
C GLU A 3 4.05 13.09 -12.48
N MET A 4 4.45 14.03 -11.62
CA MET A 4 3.50 14.98 -11.03
C MET A 4 2.89 15.93 -12.05
N ASN A 5 3.68 16.42 -13.00
CA ASN A 5 3.15 17.25 -14.08
C ASN A 5 2.22 16.44 -14.99
N PHE A 6 2.56 15.20 -15.25
CA PHE A 6 1.70 14.28 -16.00
C PHE A 6 0.38 14.03 -15.25
N ALA A 7 0.44 13.70 -13.96
CA ALA A 7 -0.74 13.51 -13.12
C ALA A 7 -1.68 14.73 -13.16
N ILE A 8 -1.12 15.94 -12.99
CA ILE A 8 -1.89 17.19 -13.07
C ILE A 8 -2.53 17.35 -14.45
N SER A 9 -1.78 17.10 -15.53
CA SER A 9 -2.29 17.23 -16.90
C SER A 9 -3.44 16.26 -17.21
N LYS A 10 -3.53 15.18 -16.44
CA LYS A 10 -4.56 14.14 -16.56
C LYS A 10 -5.70 14.28 -15.55
N GLY A 11 -5.67 15.29 -14.69
CA GLY A 11 -6.70 15.55 -13.69
C GLY A 11 -6.60 14.69 -12.43
N ILE A 12 -5.48 13.99 -12.22
CA ILE A 12 -5.22 13.29 -10.96
C ILE A 12 -4.96 14.34 -9.89
N ASN A 13 -5.71 14.27 -8.79
CA ASN A 13 -5.69 15.26 -7.73
C ASN A 13 -5.64 14.66 -6.32
N PHE A 14 -5.42 13.36 -6.17
CA PHE A 14 -5.29 12.70 -4.88
C PHE A 14 -3.91 12.07 -4.72
N ILE A 15 -3.25 12.34 -3.59
CA ILE A 15 -1.91 11.85 -3.26
C ILE A 15 -1.98 11.13 -1.92
N ASP A 16 -1.58 9.85 -1.91
CA ASP A 16 -1.35 9.10 -0.67
C ASP A 16 0.13 9.15 -0.28
N MET A 17 0.39 9.62 0.94
CA MET A 17 1.71 9.77 1.54
C MET A 17 1.89 8.77 2.68
N TYR A 18 1.84 7.47 2.37
CA TYR A 18 1.94 6.41 3.37
C TYR A 18 3.32 6.33 4.04
N THR A 19 4.36 6.72 3.32
CA THR A 19 5.73 6.61 3.81
C THR A 19 6.21 7.89 4.50
N SER A 20 7.05 7.71 5.51
CA SER A 20 7.76 8.78 6.21
C SER A 20 9.13 9.12 5.59
N ASN A 21 9.45 8.58 4.41
CA ASN A 21 10.70 8.87 3.70
C ASN A 21 10.87 10.39 3.45
N PRO A 22 11.92 11.03 4.02
CA PRO A 22 12.09 12.48 3.95
C PRO A 22 12.33 13.01 2.54
N ASP A 23 13.04 12.26 1.71
CA ASP A 23 13.35 12.67 0.33
C ASP A 23 12.09 12.63 -0.53
N LEU A 24 11.28 11.58 -0.40
CA LEU A 24 10.00 11.49 -1.11
C LEU A 24 9.07 12.65 -0.71
N ARG A 25 8.91 12.89 0.60
CA ARG A 25 8.13 14.04 1.12
C ARG A 25 8.63 15.37 0.54
N SER A 26 9.95 15.59 0.56
CA SER A 26 10.55 16.82 0.03
C SER A 26 10.38 16.96 -1.49
N ASN A 27 10.50 15.87 -2.24
CA ASN A 27 10.34 15.88 -3.70
C ASN A 27 8.88 16.18 -4.10
N ILE A 28 7.93 15.63 -3.38
CA ILE A 28 6.50 15.92 -3.58
C ILE A 28 6.22 17.36 -3.19
N GLY A 29 6.72 17.86 -2.05
CA GLY A 29 6.57 19.25 -1.64
C GLY A 29 7.08 20.25 -2.68
N LYS A 30 8.24 20.00 -3.26
CA LYS A 30 8.76 20.81 -4.40
C LYS A 30 7.81 20.79 -5.59
N ALA A 31 7.25 19.62 -5.92
CA ALA A 31 6.31 19.49 -7.02
C ALA A 31 4.97 20.17 -6.75
N LEU A 32 4.58 20.33 -5.50
CA LEU A 32 3.35 20.99 -5.07
C LEU A 32 3.47 22.50 -4.94
N THR A 33 4.66 23.08 -5.07
CA THR A 33 4.87 24.52 -4.92
C THR A 33 3.95 25.31 -5.84
N GLY A 34 3.11 26.17 -5.24
CA GLY A 34 2.12 27.00 -5.94
C GLY A 34 0.86 26.24 -6.44
N ARG A 35 0.71 24.95 -6.11
CA ARG A 35 -0.41 24.10 -6.57
C ARG A 35 -0.96 23.17 -5.49
N ARG A 36 -0.58 23.37 -4.21
CA ARG A 36 -1.05 22.54 -3.08
C ARG A 36 -2.58 22.38 -3.08
N GLN A 37 -3.30 23.44 -3.39
CA GLN A 37 -4.76 23.51 -3.38
C GLN A 37 -5.42 22.68 -4.50
N LEU A 38 -4.66 22.20 -5.48
CA LEU A 38 -5.17 21.32 -6.54
C LEU A 38 -5.26 19.86 -6.09
N PHE A 39 -4.70 19.54 -4.92
CA PHE A 39 -4.58 18.16 -4.46
C PHE A 39 -5.26 17.93 -3.12
N ILE A 40 -5.89 16.78 -3.01
CA ILE A 40 -6.22 16.14 -1.74
C ILE A 40 -5.00 15.35 -1.31
N ILE A 41 -4.45 15.66 -0.14
CA ILE A 41 -3.28 14.95 0.40
C ILE A 41 -3.71 14.15 1.61
N GLN A 42 -3.52 12.84 1.50
CA GLN A 42 -3.67 11.87 2.57
C GLN A 42 -2.28 11.58 3.15
N GLY A 43 -2.07 11.93 4.41
CA GLY A 43 -0.81 11.67 5.09
C GLY A 43 -1.02 10.73 6.25
N HIS A 44 -0.08 9.78 6.43
CA HIS A 44 -0.21 8.78 7.48
C HIS A 44 0.37 9.25 8.81
N LEU A 45 -0.45 9.18 9.86
CA LEU A 45 -0.04 9.22 11.26
C LEU A 45 0.52 7.85 11.66
N CYS A 46 1.26 7.79 12.75
CA CYS A 46 1.81 6.53 13.27
C CYS A 46 2.88 5.89 12.38
N THR A 47 3.56 6.71 11.59
CA THR A 47 4.74 6.30 10.82
C THR A 47 5.92 7.19 11.15
N THR A 48 7.12 6.62 11.21
CA THR A 48 8.37 7.35 11.45
C THR A 48 9.47 6.84 10.53
N TRP A 49 10.55 7.63 10.40
CA TRP A 49 11.73 7.27 9.63
C TRP A 49 12.94 7.24 10.55
N GLU A 50 13.47 6.06 10.76
CA GLU A 50 14.60 5.84 11.66
C GLU A 50 15.62 4.92 10.99
N ASN A 51 16.89 5.27 11.07
CA ASN A 51 18.00 4.51 10.46
C ASN A 51 17.74 4.21 8.96
N ASP A 52 17.32 5.22 8.21
CA ASP A 52 16.98 5.13 6.79
C ASP A 52 15.88 4.11 6.45
N GLN A 53 14.99 3.83 7.40
CA GLN A 53 13.91 2.88 7.23
C GLN A 53 12.59 3.45 7.75
N TYR A 54 11.53 3.03 7.07
CA TYR A 54 10.16 3.25 7.49
C TYR A 54 9.80 2.33 8.66
N LEU A 55 9.16 2.89 9.66
CA LEU A 55 8.64 2.15 10.83
C LEU A 55 7.20 2.56 11.13
N ARG A 56 6.38 1.58 11.51
CA ARG A 56 5.09 1.84 12.16
C ARG A 56 5.32 2.09 13.65
N THR A 57 4.62 3.06 14.22
CA THR A 57 4.72 3.38 15.66
C THR A 57 3.35 3.72 16.26
N ARG A 58 3.17 3.45 17.55
CA ARG A 58 2.07 3.97 18.38
C ARG A 58 2.55 5.01 19.39
N ASP A 59 3.83 5.34 19.36
CA ASP A 59 4.41 6.42 20.15
C ASP A 59 3.91 7.78 19.65
N VAL A 60 3.30 8.55 20.57
CA VAL A 60 2.68 9.85 20.24
C VAL A 60 3.71 10.89 19.89
N GLU A 61 4.84 10.94 20.58
CA GLU A 61 5.87 11.96 20.33
C GLU A 61 6.54 11.72 18.98
N LYS A 62 6.84 10.47 18.65
CA LYS A 62 7.34 10.09 17.32
C LYS A 62 6.33 10.41 16.22
N THR A 63 5.05 10.14 16.48
CA THR A 63 3.96 10.45 15.54
C THR A 63 3.86 11.95 15.28
N ILE A 64 3.89 12.78 16.34
CA ILE A 64 3.86 14.24 16.22
C ILE A 64 5.08 14.74 15.42
N ALA A 65 6.28 14.30 15.79
CA ALA A 65 7.50 14.73 15.11
C ALA A 65 7.48 14.37 13.60
N SER A 66 7.04 13.16 13.26
CA SER A 66 6.91 12.74 11.87
C SER A 66 5.82 13.50 11.11
N PHE A 67 4.71 13.84 11.77
CA PHE A 67 3.63 14.64 11.18
C PHE A 67 4.10 16.08 10.90
N GLU A 68 4.79 16.71 11.83
CA GLU A 68 5.34 18.07 11.66
C GLU A 68 6.43 18.11 10.56
N ASP A 69 7.28 17.08 10.49
CA ASP A 69 8.23 16.90 9.37
C ASP A 69 7.49 16.79 8.03
N GLN A 70 6.39 16.05 8.00
CA GLN A 70 5.57 15.90 6.78
C GLN A 70 5.01 17.25 6.32
N LEU A 71 4.40 18.04 7.20
CA LEU A 71 3.88 19.37 6.87
C LEU A 71 4.99 20.29 6.36
N THR A 72 6.13 20.28 7.05
CA THR A 72 7.29 21.11 6.68
C THR A 72 7.82 20.77 5.29
N ARG A 73 8.02 19.51 4.99
CA ARG A 73 8.56 19.05 3.70
C ARG A 73 7.58 19.18 2.56
N LEU A 74 6.28 19.07 2.82
CA LEU A 74 5.23 19.30 1.84
C LEU A 74 4.92 20.78 1.62
N HIS A 75 5.54 21.70 2.39
CA HIS A 75 5.28 23.12 2.36
C HIS A 75 3.80 23.47 2.53
N THR A 76 3.15 22.86 3.52
CA THR A 76 1.74 23.05 3.83
C THR A 76 1.53 23.10 5.34
N ASP A 77 0.46 23.71 5.79
CA ASP A 77 0.06 23.81 7.19
C ASP A 77 -1.05 22.80 7.56
N TYR A 78 -1.55 22.05 6.57
CA TYR A 78 -2.58 21.05 6.78
C TYR A 78 -2.48 19.88 5.81
N LEU A 79 -3.07 18.75 6.20
CA LEU A 79 -3.43 17.62 5.33
C LEU A 79 -4.94 17.53 5.19
N ASP A 80 -5.41 17.03 4.04
CA ASP A 80 -6.85 16.82 3.86
C ASP A 80 -7.30 15.61 4.66
N ILE A 81 -6.51 14.53 4.69
CA ILE A 81 -6.80 13.32 5.47
C ILE A 81 -5.57 12.97 6.32
N GLY A 82 -5.79 12.88 7.64
CA GLY A 82 -4.84 12.29 8.57
C GLY A 82 -5.18 10.82 8.78
N MET A 83 -4.43 9.93 8.13
CA MET A 83 -4.68 8.50 8.10
C MET A 83 -3.96 7.80 9.24
N ILE A 84 -4.68 7.20 10.19
CA ILE A 84 -4.08 6.33 11.20
C ILE A 84 -3.58 5.08 10.51
N HIS A 85 -2.26 4.85 10.57
CA HIS A 85 -1.62 3.79 9.81
C HIS A 85 -1.92 2.41 10.37
N TYR A 86 -2.20 1.50 9.51
CA TYR A 86 -2.94 0.26 9.62
C TYR A 86 -3.16 -0.30 11.02
N VAL A 87 -4.42 -0.70 11.25
CA VAL A 87 -4.91 -1.35 12.48
C VAL A 87 -5.60 -2.63 12.05
N ASP A 88 -5.03 -3.79 12.37
CA ASP A 88 -5.47 -5.09 11.87
C ASP A 88 -5.85 -6.08 12.97
N SER A 89 -5.59 -5.75 14.24
CA SER A 89 -6.02 -6.56 15.39
C SER A 89 -6.95 -5.79 16.33
N GLU A 90 -7.81 -6.51 17.06
CA GLU A 90 -8.67 -5.89 18.08
C GLU A 90 -7.86 -5.25 19.21
N GLU A 91 -6.73 -5.85 19.59
CA GLU A 91 -5.84 -5.30 20.60
C GLU A 91 -5.32 -3.91 20.18
N ASP A 92 -4.78 -3.81 18.95
CA ASP A 92 -4.28 -2.54 18.41
C ASP A 92 -5.42 -1.53 18.19
N PHE A 93 -6.61 -1.99 17.82
CA PHE A 93 -7.80 -1.13 17.76
C PHE A 93 -8.10 -0.49 19.13
N HIS A 94 -8.12 -1.28 20.18
CA HIS A 94 -8.37 -0.77 21.54
C HIS A 94 -7.24 0.15 22.02
N GLU A 95 -5.98 -0.16 21.70
CA GLU A 95 -4.86 0.73 22.00
C GLU A 95 -5.02 2.09 21.33
N VAL A 96 -5.36 2.10 20.05
CA VAL A 96 -5.54 3.32 19.24
C VAL A 96 -6.76 4.11 19.70
N PHE A 97 -7.94 3.48 19.79
CA PHE A 97 -9.22 4.17 19.99
C PHE A 97 -9.53 4.52 21.45
N ASN A 98 -8.94 3.81 22.43
CA ASN A 98 -9.02 4.18 23.84
C ASN A 98 -7.77 4.95 24.30
N GLY A 99 -6.74 5.01 23.46
CA GLY A 99 -5.42 5.51 23.76
C GLY A 99 -5.16 6.96 23.36
N PRO A 100 -3.90 7.35 23.35
CA PRO A 100 -3.50 8.71 23.02
C PRO A 100 -3.51 9.01 21.52
N ILE A 101 -3.47 8.01 20.64
CA ILE A 101 -3.40 8.21 19.20
C ILE A 101 -4.69 8.83 18.65
N ILE A 102 -5.85 8.29 19.02
CA ILE A 102 -7.13 8.89 18.58
C ILE A 102 -7.30 10.29 19.14
N ARG A 103 -6.88 10.53 20.39
CA ARG A 103 -6.91 11.89 20.98
C ARG A 103 -6.01 12.86 20.23
N LEU A 104 -4.85 12.39 19.77
CA LEU A 104 -3.97 13.18 18.89
C LEU A 104 -4.67 13.52 17.57
N ALA A 105 -5.26 12.53 16.92
CA ALA A 105 -5.96 12.76 15.62
C ALA A 105 -7.11 13.76 15.78
N LEU A 106 -7.93 13.63 16.85
CA LEU A 106 -9.01 14.57 17.15
C LEU A 106 -8.48 15.99 17.40
N ARG A 107 -7.39 16.12 18.18
CA ARG A 107 -6.74 17.42 18.41
C ARG A 107 -6.21 18.04 17.13
N LEU A 108 -5.53 17.26 16.28
CA LEU A 108 -5.02 17.75 14.98
C LEU A 108 -6.16 18.22 14.08
N LYS A 109 -7.32 17.56 14.14
CA LYS A 109 -8.52 17.98 13.42
C LYS A 109 -9.10 19.28 14.00
N GLU A 110 -9.20 19.40 15.31
CA GLU A 110 -9.65 20.64 15.97
C GLU A 110 -8.71 21.84 15.69
N GLU A 111 -7.41 21.59 15.64
CA GLU A 111 -6.40 22.59 15.24
C GLU A 111 -6.42 22.93 13.74
N GLY A 112 -7.19 22.22 12.93
CA GLY A 112 -7.25 22.39 11.48
C GLY A 112 -6.02 21.88 10.73
N LYS A 113 -5.15 21.13 11.39
CA LYS A 113 -3.95 20.52 10.78
C LYS A 113 -4.28 19.29 9.95
N ILE A 114 -5.38 18.62 10.23
CA ILE A 114 -6.02 17.63 9.37
C ILE A 114 -7.49 18.00 9.22
N ARG A 115 -8.07 17.77 8.03
CA ARG A 115 -9.50 18.04 7.80
C ARG A 115 -10.38 16.85 8.16
N HIS A 116 -9.92 15.66 7.82
CA HIS A 116 -10.62 14.40 8.03
C HIS A 116 -9.72 13.39 8.73
N ILE A 117 -10.31 12.54 9.56
CA ILE A 117 -9.61 11.42 10.18
C ILE A 117 -9.88 10.17 9.34
N GLY A 118 -8.83 9.50 8.91
CA GLY A 118 -8.88 8.21 8.25
C GLY A 118 -8.21 7.12 9.05
N LEU A 119 -8.45 5.89 8.66
CA LEU A 119 -7.78 4.70 9.18
C LEU A 119 -7.50 3.74 8.03
N SER A 120 -6.33 3.10 8.01
CA SER A 120 -6.07 2.00 7.08
C SER A 120 -6.15 0.65 7.80
N SER A 121 -6.68 -0.36 7.12
CA SER A 121 -6.78 -1.73 7.63
C SER A 121 -6.81 -2.75 6.48
N HIS A 122 -6.42 -3.99 6.81
CA HIS A 122 -6.57 -5.16 5.94
C HIS A 122 -7.61 -6.15 6.48
N ASN A 123 -8.00 -5.99 7.76
CA ASN A 123 -8.95 -6.86 8.44
C ASN A 123 -10.37 -6.24 8.45
N PRO A 124 -11.36 -6.86 7.77
CA PRO A 124 -12.70 -6.28 7.67
C PRO A 124 -13.41 -6.14 9.01
N THR A 125 -13.17 -7.04 9.96
CA THR A 125 -13.79 -6.99 11.30
C THR A 125 -13.27 -5.79 12.08
N VAL A 126 -11.96 -5.57 12.09
CA VAL A 126 -11.33 -4.45 12.79
C VAL A 126 -11.67 -3.11 12.11
N ALA A 127 -11.66 -3.09 10.77
CA ALA A 127 -12.10 -1.93 10.01
C ALA A 127 -13.56 -1.56 10.35
N ARG A 128 -14.45 -2.55 10.52
CA ARG A 128 -15.84 -2.34 10.93
C ARG A 128 -15.93 -1.71 12.31
N LEU A 129 -15.14 -2.17 13.29
CA LEU A 129 -15.09 -1.52 14.61
C LEU A 129 -14.71 -0.05 14.53
N ALA A 130 -13.74 0.28 13.66
CA ALA A 130 -13.33 1.66 13.45
C ALA A 130 -14.46 2.51 12.81
N VAL A 131 -15.17 1.96 11.84
CA VAL A 131 -16.34 2.61 11.21
C VAL A 131 -17.49 2.80 12.22
N GLU A 132 -17.75 1.79 13.05
CA GLU A 132 -18.80 1.83 14.08
C GLU A 132 -18.50 2.85 15.18
N SER A 133 -17.24 3.12 15.46
CA SER A 133 -16.83 4.13 16.45
C SER A 133 -17.35 5.54 16.14
N GLY A 134 -17.61 5.84 14.86
CA GLY A 134 -18.03 7.16 14.39
C GLY A 134 -16.93 8.23 14.44
N LEU A 135 -15.67 7.84 14.67
CA LEU A 135 -14.54 8.75 14.80
C LEU A 135 -13.72 8.92 13.52
N ILE A 136 -13.92 8.03 12.53
CA ILE A 136 -13.27 8.12 11.22
C ILE A 136 -14.26 8.52 10.12
N GLU A 137 -13.76 9.16 9.09
CA GLU A 137 -14.53 9.65 7.94
C GLU A 137 -14.07 9.01 6.62
N VAL A 138 -12.86 8.44 6.61
CA VAL A 138 -12.25 7.75 5.47
C VAL A 138 -11.66 6.43 5.95
N LEU A 139 -11.89 5.37 5.18
CA LEU A 139 -11.26 4.07 5.41
C LEU A 139 -10.43 3.68 4.20
N MET A 140 -9.12 3.54 4.38
CA MET A 140 -8.26 2.92 3.39
C MET A 140 -8.27 1.41 3.59
N PHE A 141 -8.72 0.66 2.59
CA PHE A 141 -8.91 -0.78 2.70
C PHE A 141 -8.33 -1.52 1.50
N SER A 142 -7.82 -2.73 1.74
CA SER A 142 -7.26 -3.56 0.68
C SER A 142 -8.35 -4.30 -0.08
N ILE A 143 -8.59 -3.89 -1.33
CA ILE A 143 -9.64 -4.47 -2.18
C ILE A 143 -9.04 -4.93 -3.51
N ASN A 144 -9.20 -6.19 -3.80
CA ASN A 144 -8.99 -6.80 -5.10
C ASN A 144 -9.72 -8.16 -5.15
N PRO A 145 -9.87 -8.78 -6.32
CA PRO A 145 -10.64 -10.02 -6.45
C PRO A 145 -10.20 -11.15 -5.52
N CYS A 146 -8.93 -11.18 -5.14
CA CYS A 146 -8.38 -12.23 -4.30
C CYS A 146 -8.63 -12.00 -2.83
N TYR A 147 -8.41 -10.76 -2.38
CA TYR A 147 -8.61 -10.41 -0.97
C TYR A 147 -10.08 -10.44 -0.57
N ASP A 148 -10.96 -10.09 -1.49
CA ASP A 148 -12.39 -10.09 -1.23
C ASP A 148 -12.97 -11.49 -0.97
N LEU A 149 -12.26 -12.53 -1.37
CA LEU A 149 -12.63 -13.93 -1.09
C LEU A 149 -12.18 -14.38 0.31
N GLN A 150 -11.35 -13.61 1.02
CA GLN A 150 -10.71 -14.05 2.25
C GLN A 150 -11.49 -13.65 3.50
N PRO A 151 -11.62 -14.59 4.48
CA PRO A 151 -12.21 -14.27 5.77
C PRO A 151 -11.38 -13.26 6.56
N PRO A 152 -11.97 -12.66 7.60
CA PRO A 152 -11.23 -11.79 8.52
C PRO A 152 -10.05 -12.53 9.17
N SER A 153 -8.91 -11.85 9.25
CA SER A 153 -7.78 -12.30 10.05
C SER A 153 -7.04 -11.12 10.65
N GLU A 154 -6.54 -11.27 11.88
CA GLU A 154 -5.61 -10.32 12.52
C GLU A 154 -4.19 -10.48 11.99
N ASN A 155 -3.90 -11.63 11.36
CA ASN A 155 -2.65 -11.87 10.66
C ASN A 155 -2.83 -11.55 9.17
N VAL A 156 -2.19 -10.50 8.71
CA VAL A 156 -2.27 -10.08 7.30
C VAL A 156 -1.75 -11.17 6.34
N ASP A 157 -0.91 -12.09 6.82
CA ASP A 157 -0.34 -13.18 6.03
C ASP A 157 -1.41 -14.20 5.59
N ASP A 158 -2.49 -14.33 6.36
CA ASP A 158 -3.58 -15.23 6.04
C ASP A 158 -4.33 -14.82 4.77
N LEU A 159 -4.19 -13.57 4.32
CA LEU A 159 -4.78 -13.11 3.06
C LEU A 159 -4.22 -13.84 1.84
N TRP A 160 -3.06 -14.50 1.98
CA TRP A 160 -2.36 -15.20 0.89
C TRP A 160 -1.81 -16.57 1.28
N ALA A 161 -2.11 -17.06 2.48
CA ALA A 161 -1.73 -18.41 2.87
C ALA A 161 -2.43 -19.46 1.98
N ASP A 162 -1.70 -20.48 1.56
CA ASP A 162 -2.24 -21.56 0.70
C ASP A 162 -3.49 -22.23 1.31
N GLU A 163 -3.52 -22.37 2.62
CA GLU A 163 -4.65 -22.96 3.36
C GLU A 163 -5.92 -22.11 3.22
N SER A 164 -5.78 -20.80 3.13
CA SER A 164 -6.90 -19.87 2.96
C SER A 164 -7.58 -20.01 1.60
N TYR A 165 -6.89 -20.60 0.62
CA TYR A 165 -7.40 -20.87 -0.73
C TYR A 165 -7.67 -22.37 -0.98
N ALA A 166 -7.63 -23.20 0.06
CA ALA A 166 -7.87 -24.63 -0.05
C ALA A 166 -9.35 -25.00 -0.26
N HIS A 167 -10.25 -24.06 0.01
CA HIS A 167 -11.69 -24.22 -0.11
C HIS A 167 -12.24 -23.48 -1.33
N SER A 168 -13.38 -23.89 -1.86
CA SER A 168 -14.07 -23.19 -2.93
C SER A 168 -14.45 -21.78 -2.44
N LEU A 169 -13.83 -20.75 -3.03
CA LEU A 169 -14.07 -19.36 -2.72
C LEU A 169 -14.88 -18.76 -3.87
N GLU A 170 -16.18 -18.82 -3.77
CA GLU A 170 -17.06 -18.44 -4.89
C GLU A 170 -17.62 -17.02 -4.79
N ASN A 171 -17.57 -16.42 -3.60
CA ASN A 171 -18.19 -15.12 -3.33
C ASN A 171 -17.28 -14.25 -2.48
N ILE A 172 -17.60 -12.95 -2.44
CA ILE A 172 -17.00 -12.02 -1.50
C ILE A 172 -17.30 -12.50 -0.08
N ASP A 173 -16.28 -12.46 0.79
CA ASP A 173 -16.47 -12.84 2.20
C ASP A 173 -17.55 -11.95 2.85
N PRO A 174 -18.50 -12.56 3.61
CA PRO A 174 -19.62 -11.81 4.20
C PRO A 174 -19.22 -10.66 5.13
N GLU A 175 -18.06 -10.74 5.82
CA GLU A 175 -17.62 -9.65 6.68
C GLU A 175 -17.07 -8.48 5.85
N ARG A 176 -16.53 -8.74 4.65
CA ARG A 176 -16.14 -7.69 3.70
C ARG A 176 -17.37 -7.02 3.10
N GLU A 177 -18.36 -7.79 2.68
CA GLU A 177 -19.64 -7.22 2.19
C GLU A 177 -20.29 -6.32 3.25
N LYS A 178 -20.41 -6.80 4.48
CA LYS A 178 -20.96 -6.01 5.61
C LYS A 178 -20.16 -4.71 5.83
N LEU A 179 -18.83 -4.76 5.73
CA LEU A 179 -18.00 -3.56 5.86
C LEU A 179 -18.31 -2.55 4.78
N TYR A 180 -18.40 -2.98 3.51
CA TYR A 180 -18.68 -2.10 2.37
C TYR A 180 -20.06 -1.45 2.50
N GLU A 181 -21.09 -2.24 2.82
CA GLU A 181 -22.44 -1.76 3.06
C GLU A 181 -22.52 -0.77 4.22
N LEU A 182 -21.83 -1.05 5.33
CA LEU A 182 -21.78 -0.17 6.49
C LEU A 182 -21.10 1.17 6.16
N CYS A 183 -19.99 1.13 5.41
CA CYS A 183 -19.32 2.34 4.96
C CYS A 183 -20.26 3.21 4.11
N GLU A 184 -20.98 2.61 3.16
CA GLU A 184 -21.96 3.31 2.33
C GLU A 184 -23.09 3.90 3.18
N GLN A 185 -23.68 3.14 4.09
CA GLN A 185 -24.73 3.59 4.99
C GLN A 185 -24.33 4.77 5.87
N LYS A 186 -23.06 4.77 6.32
CA LYS A 186 -22.52 5.84 7.19
C LYS A 186 -21.89 6.99 6.43
N GLY A 187 -21.83 6.94 5.10
CA GLY A 187 -21.18 7.95 4.28
C GLY A 187 -19.67 8.02 4.45
N ILE A 188 -19.03 6.90 4.81
CA ILE A 188 -17.58 6.77 4.93
C ILE A 188 -17.01 6.35 3.58
N GLY A 189 -16.15 7.18 2.99
CA GLY A 189 -15.51 6.88 1.73
C GLY A 189 -14.45 5.80 1.90
N LEU A 190 -14.53 4.75 1.05
CA LEU A 190 -13.47 3.75 0.92
C LEU A 190 -12.42 4.24 -0.07
N ASP A 191 -11.19 4.27 0.40
CA ASP A 191 -10.00 4.50 -0.40
C ASP A 191 -9.25 3.18 -0.59
N VAL A 192 -9.15 2.72 -1.85
CA VAL A 192 -8.69 1.36 -2.11
C VAL A 192 -7.17 1.30 -2.25
N MET A 193 -6.55 0.48 -1.41
CA MET A 193 -5.16 0.06 -1.58
C MET A 193 -5.07 -1.38 -2.13
N LYS A 194 -3.89 -1.75 -2.66
CA LYS A 194 -3.58 -3.10 -3.15
C LYS A 194 -4.43 -3.58 -4.34
N VAL A 195 -4.98 -2.67 -5.12
CA VAL A 195 -5.86 -2.98 -6.26
C VAL A 195 -5.23 -3.94 -7.28
N TYR A 196 -3.91 -3.90 -7.45
CA TYR A 196 -3.17 -4.79 -8.34
C TYR A 196 -2.58 -6.03 -7.64
N GLY A 197 -2.89 -6.23 -6.35
CA GLY A 197 -2.30 -7.31 -5.57
C GLY A 197 -0.78 -7.28 -5.54
N GLY A 198 -0.17 -6.07 -5.44
CA GLY A 198 1.29 -5.89 -5.52
C GLY A 198 1.86 -5.96 -6.93
N GLY A 199 1.03 -6.14 -7.93
CA GLY A 199 1.41 -6.29 -9.35
C GLY A 199 1.16 -7.69 -9.91
N ASP A 200 0.91 -8.67 -9.04
CA ASP A 200 0.75 -10.05 -9.47
C ASP A 200 -0.51 -10.27 -10.31
N LEU A 201 -1.59 -9.55 -10.03
CA LEU A 201 -2.78 -9.58 -10.87
C LEU A 201 -2.53 -9.11 -12.30
N LEU A 202 -1.47 -8.34 -12.53
CA LEU A 202 -1.06 -7.85 -13.86
C LEU A 202 -0.08 -8.79 -14.58
N SER A 203 0.30 -9.90 -13.96
CA SER A 203 1.27 -10.86 -14.49
C SER A 203 0.59 -12.16 -14.93
N GLU A 204 0.87 -12.62 -16.14
CA GLU A 204 0.34 -13.91 -16.63
C GLU A 204 0.86 -15.12 -15.82
N THR A 205 2.08 -14.99 -15.28
CA THR A 205 2.72 -16.07 -14.52
C THR A 205 2.37 -16.07 -13.05
N ASN A 206 2.09 -14.89 -12.48
CA ASN A 206 1.87 -14.73 -11.04
C ASN A 206 0.38 -14.56 -10.71
N SER A 207 -0.46 -14.26 -11.71
CA SER A 207 -1.89 -14.11 -11.48
C SER A 207 -2.51 -15.44 -11.02
N PRO A 208 -3.24 -15.42 -9.91
CA PRO A 208 -3.89 -16.61 -9.37
C PRO A 208 -4.98 -17.16 -10.30
N PHE A 209 -5.44 -16.33 -11.23
CA PHE A 209 -6.46 -16.71 -12.21
C PHE A 209 -5.88 -17.43 -13.43
N GLY A 210 -4.56 -17.70 -13.47
CA GLY A 210 -3.88 -18.26 -14.64
C GLY A 210 -3.87 -17.34 -15.86
N LYS A 211 -4.31 -16.10 -15.68
CA LYS A 211 -4.31 -15.03 -16.69
C LYS A 211 -4.06 -13.70 -16.00
N ALA A 212 -3.35 -12.79 -16.68
CA ALA A 212 -3.23 -11.42 -16.20
C ALA A 212 -4.57 -10.69 -16.32
N MET A 213 -4.89 -9.88 -15.32
CA MET A 213 -5.87 -8.81 -15.43
C MET A 213 -5.21 -7.56 -16.00
N THR A 214 -5.99 -6.72 -16.67
CA THR A 214 -5.52 -5.39 -17.05
C THR A 214 -5.66 -4.41 -15.88
N PRO A 215 -4.89 -3.30 -15.85
CA PRO A 215 -5.11 -2.23 -14.88
C PRO A 215 -6.57 -1.73 -14.86
N VAL A 216 -7.20 -1.66 -16.03
CA VAL A 216 -8.61 -1.25 -16.19
C VAL A 216 -9.55 -2.22 -15.46
N GLN A 217 -9.35 -3.53 -15.63
CA GLN A 217 -10.17 -4.55 -14.97
C GLN A 217 -9.99 -4.54 -13.45
N CYS A 218 -8.76 -4.39 -12.95
CA CYS A 218 -8.50 -4.30 -11.52
C CYS A 218 -9.17 -3.07 -10.88
N ILE A 219 -9.08 -1.91 -11.53
CA ILE A 219 -9.70 -0.67 -11.08
C ILE A 219 -11.22 -0.79 -11.13
N GLU A 220 -11.78 -1.34 -12.21
CA GLU A 220 -13.23 -1.54 -12.34
C GLU A 220 -13.76 -2.44 -11.23
N TYR A 221 -13.07 -3.56 -10.95
CA TYR A 221 -13.44 -4.44 -9.84
C TYR A 221 -13.57 -3.68 -8.52
N ALA A 222 -12.55 -2.90 -8.18
CA ALA A 222 -12.56 -2.12 -6.94
C ALA A 222 -13.68 -1.07 -6.91
N LEU A 223 -13.85 -0.31 -8.00
CA LEU A 223 -14.86 0.74 -8.10
C LEU A 223 -16.31 0.22 -8.11
N THR A 224 -16.51 -1.07 -8.36
CA THR A 224 -17.85 -1.69 -8.27
C THR A 224 -18.24 -2.05 -6.84
N ARG A 225 -17.33 -1.98 -5.87
CA ARG A 225 -17.66 -2.20 -4.46
C ARG A 225 -18.41 -1.00 -3.87
N PRO A 226 -19.39 -1.23 -2.95
CA PRO A 226 -20.07 -0.14 -2.26
C PRO A 226 -19.09 0.80 -1.55
N ALA A 227 -19.44 2.07 -1.43
CA ALA A 227 -18.68 3.12 -0.75
C ALA A 227 -17.28 3.45 -1.32
N VAL A 228 -16.81 2.76 -2.35
CA VAL A 228 -15.48 3.06 -2.94
C VAL A 228 -15.52 4.42 -3.62
N ALA A 229 -14.71 5.35 -3.11
CA ALA A 229 -14.59 6.73 -3.58
C ALA A 229 -13.34 6.97 -4.43
N SER A 230 -12.27 6.22 -4.16
CA SER A 230 -11.00 6.35 -4.86
C SER A 230 -10.22 5.04 -4.88
N VAL A 231 -9.29 4.93 -5.83
CA VAL A 231 -8.38 3.78 -5.97
C VAL A 231 -6.95 4.29 -6.04
N MET A 232 -6.13 3.89 -5.05
CA MET A 232 -4.71 4.22 -4.98
C MET A 232 -3.90 3.23 -5.80
N VAL A 233 -3.43 3.67 -6.96
CA VAL A 233 -2.58 2.86 -7.82
C VAL A 233 -1.12 3.27 -7.64
N GLY A 234 -0.24 2.30 -7.38
CA GLY A 234 1.19 2.52 -7.40
C GLY A 234 1.70 2.56 -8.83
N CYS A 235 2.19 3.73 -9.27
CA CYS A 235 2.76 3.92 -10.61
C CYS A 235 4.23 4.32 -10.49
N LYS A 236 5.08 3.68 -11.29
CA LYS A 236 6.53 3.95 -11.37
C LYS A 236 6.91 4.80 -12.58
N SER A 237 5.96 4.99 -13.51
CA SER A 237 6.17 5.73 -14.74
C SER A 237 4.89 6.42 -15.21
N CYS A 238 5.03 7.37 -16.15
CA CYS A 238 3.88 7.99 -16.80
C CYS A 238 3.07 6.99 -17.63
N ASP A 239 3.70 5.94 -18.17
CA ASP A 239 3.02 4.91 -18.94
C ASP A 239 2.13 4.04 -18.06
N GLU A 240 2.61 3.62 -16.88
CA GLU A 240 1.80 2.91 -15.90
C GLU A 240 0.63 3.76 -15.41
N MET A 241 0.88 5.06 -15.18
CA MET A 241 -0.17 6.01 -14.81
C MET A 241 -1.19 6.17 -15.93
N GLN A 242 -0.74 6.27 -17.19
CA GLN A 242 -1.66 6.32 -18.34
C GLN A 242 -2.47 5.03 -18.47
N ALA A 243 -1.87 3.87 -18.23
CA ALA A 243 -2.59 2.59 -18.24
C ALA A 243 -3.73 2.55 -17.22
N ALA A 244 -3.51 3.11 -16.01
CA ALA A 244 -4.56 3.25 -15.02
C ALA A 244 -5.65 4.25 -15.45
N ILE A 245 -5.25 5.41 -15.99
CA ILE A 245 -6.17 6.47 -16.45
C ILE A 245 -7.04 6.02 -17.62
N ASN A 246 -6.58 5.06 -18.43
CA ASN A 246 -7.35 4.51 -19.55
C ASN A 246 -8.72 3.96 -19.09
N TRP A 247 -8.86 3.62 -17.82
CA TRP A 247 -10.15 3.24 -17.23
C TRP A 247 -11.25 4.28 -17.50
N CYS A 248 -10.92 5.57 -17.51
CA CYS A 248 -11.90 6.66 -17.72
C CYS A 248 -12.61 6.58 -19.09
N ASN A 249 -11.93 6.05 -20.10
CA ASN A 249 -12.44 5.96 -21.48
C ASN A 249 -12.61 4.51 -21.95
N ALA A 250 -12.41 3.54 -21.07
CA ALA A 250 -12.49 2.13 -21.40
C ALA A 250 -13.95 1.70 -21.69
N THR A 251 -14.10 0.81 -22.67
CA THR A 251 -15.40 0.20 -23.02
C THR A 251 -15.84 -0.77 -21.92
N LYS A 252 -17.10 -1.23 -22.01
CA LYS A 252 -17.62 -2.24 -21.08
C LYS A 252 -16.86 -3.56 -21.19
N GLU A 253 -16.48 -3.92 -22.40
CA GLU A 253 -15.70 -5.14 -22.69
C GLU A 253 -14.29 -5.07 -22.09
N GLU A 254 -13.63 -3.91 -22.18
CA GLU A 254 -12.31 -3.69 -21.58
C GLU A 254 -12.36 -3.70 -20.05
N LYS A 255 -13.49 -3.31 -19.45
CA LYS A 255 -13.74 -3.31 -18.02
C LYS A 255 -14.17 -4.67 -17.48
N ASP A 256 -14.58 -5.60 -18.34
CA ASP A 256 -15.06 -6.92 -17.92
C ASP A 256 -13.93 -7.78 -17.32
N TYR A 257 -13.96 -7.91 -16.01
CA TYR A 257 -13.04 -8.73 -15.24
C TYR A 257 -13.55 -10.16 -14.98
N THR A 258 -14.84 -10.42 -15.24
CA THR A 258 -15.48 -11.70 -14.87
C THR A 258 -14.92 -12.88 -15.67
N SER A 259 -14.55 -12.65 -16.91
CA SER A 259 -13.94 -13.65 -17.79
C SER A 259 -12.56 -14.11 -17.32
N VAL A 260 -11.86 -13.31 -16.53
CA VAL A 260 -10.56 -13.65 -15.94
C VAL A 260 -10.74 -14.44 -14.66
N MET A 261 -11.75 -14.08 -13.85
CA MET A 261 -12.01 -14.71 -12.55
C MET A 261 -12.57 -16.13 -12.67
N ALA A 262 -13.18 -16.50 -13.79
CA ALA A 262 -13.80 -17.80 -14.01
C ALA A 262 -12.84 -18.99 -14.09
N GLY A 263 -11.51 -18.76 -14.02
CA GLY A 263 -10.50 -19.80 -14.20
C GLY A 263 -9.53 -19.99 -13.02
N MET A 264 -9.95 -19.68 -11.79
CA MET A 264 -9.09 -19.76 -10.63
C MET A 264 -8.66 -21.18 -10.29
N GLU A 265 -7.42 -21.58 -10.58
CA GLU A 265 -6.92 -22.92 -10.31
C GLU A 265 -6.10 -23.03 -9.02
N LYS A 266 -5.32 -22.09 -8.66
CA LYS A 266 -4.57 -22.03 -7.38
C LYS A 266 -3.88 -20.71 -7.18
N PHE A 267 -3.92 -20.24 -5.97
CA PHE A 267 -3.30 -19.01 -5.56
C PHE A 267 -2.09 -19.27 -4.66
N SER A 268 -0.94 -18.76 -4.96
CA SER A 268 0.18 -18.75 -4.02
C SER A 268 1.03 -17.51 -4.19
N TRP A 269 1.03 -16.65 -3.18
CA TRP A 269 1.98 -15.56 -3.02
C TRP A 269 3.15 -15.98 -2.13
N GLN A 270 3.11 -17.19 -1.59
CA GLN A 270 4.12 -17.73 -0.73
C GLN A 270 5.48 -17.69 -1.43
N GLY A 271 6.49 -17.10 -0.78
CA GLY A 271 7.83 -16.97 -1.32
C GLY A 271 8.06 -15.77 -2.26
N HIS A 272 7.02 -14.99 -2.59
CA HIS A 272 7.14 -13.81 -3.44
C HIS A 272 7.24 -12.50 -2.65
N CYS A 273 8.23 -11.68 -2.98
CA CYS A 273 8.35 -10.36 -2.38
C CYS A 273 7.34 -9.39 -2.98
N MET A 274 6.43 -8.89 -2.15
CA MET A 274 5.40 -7.91 -2.51
C MET A 274 5.87 -6.46 -2.36
N TYR A 275 7.15 -6.25 -2.05
CA TYR A 275 7.77 -4.94 -1.84
C TYR A 275 7.05 -4.08 -0.79
N CYS A 276 6.40 -4.72 0.15
CA CYS A 276 5.54 -4.08 1.15
C CYS A 276 6.31 -3.40 2.29
N GLY A 277 7.62 -3.67 2.42
CA GLY A 277 8.48 -3.08 3.44
C GLY A 277 8.35 -3.68 4.85
N HIS A 278 7.50 -4.71 5.07
CA HIS A 278 7.33 -5.34 6.38
C HIS A 278 8.60 -6.03 6.92
N CYS A 279 9.56 -6.35 6.04
CA CYS A 279 10.87 -6.87 6.43
C CYS A 279 11.74 -5.87 7.23
N ALA A 280 11.39 -4.59 7.22
CA ALA A 280 12.07 -3.58 8.04
C ALA A 280 11.67 -3.69 9.53
N PRO A 281 12.56 -3.21 10.44
CA PRO A 281 13.88 -2.66 10.18
C PRO A 281 14.94 -3.74 9.97
N CYS A 282 15.86 -3.52 9.01
CA CYS A 282 17.04 -4.34 8.87
C CYS A 282 18.14 -3.90 9.85
N SER A 283 18.79 -4.85 10.53
CA SER A 283 19.82 -4.56 11.55
C SER A 283 21.06 -3.84 11.00
N VAL A 284 21.32 -3.99 9.69
CA VAL A 284 22.42 -3.31 8.98
C VAL A 284 21.92 -2.23 8.01
N GLY A 285 20.64 -1.89 8.03
CA GLY A 285 20.10 -0.75 7.28
C GLY A 285 19.73 -1.02 5.82
N ILE A 286 19.76 -2.28 5.35
CA ILE A 286 19.39 -2.61 3.97
C ILE A 286 17.89 -2.32 3.75
N ASP A 287 17.58 -1.56 2.70
CA ASP A 287 16.22 -1.49 2.15
C ASP A 287 15.94 -2.77 1.34
N ILE A 288 15.54 -3.81 2.07
CA ILE A 288 15.30 -5.14 1.52
C ILE A 288 14.22 -5.12 0.44
N ALA A 289 13.19 -4.31 0.60
CA ALA A 289 12.11 -4.22 -0.37
C ALA A 289 12.61 -3.67 -1.71
N SER A 290 13.44 -2.64 -1.68
CA SER A 290 14.06 -2.07 -2.88
C SER A 290 15.09 -3.02 -3.49
N VAL A 291 15.93 -3.67 -2.69
CA VAL A 291 16.86 -4.69 -3.18
C VAL A 291 16.12 -5.80 -3.91
N ASN A 292 15.10 -6.40 -3.27
CA ASN A 292 14.31 -7.46 -3.89
C ASN A 292 13.61 -6.99 -5.16
N LYS A 293 13.10 -5.75 -5.17
CA LYS A 293 12.48 -5.18 -6.36
C LYS A 293 13.46 -5.10 -7.53
N TYR A 294 14.66 -4.56 -7.30
CA TYR A 294 15.67 -4.45 -8.34
C TYR A 294 16.16 -5.82 -8.79
N TYR A 295 16.36 -6.74 -7.85
CA TYR A 295 16.73 -8.12 -8.15
C TYR A 295 15.67 -8.80 -9.03
N ASN A 296 14.40 -8.74 -8.65
CA ASN A 296 13.31 -9.35 -9.42
C ASN A 296 13.17 -8.75 -10.83
N LEU A 297 13.44 -7.45 -11.00
CA LEU A 297 13.50 -6.84 -12.32
C LEU A 297 14.61 -7.41 -13.21
N THR A 298 15.68 -7.96 -12.61
CA THR A 298 16.75 -8.60 -13.37
C THR A 298 16.47 -10.06 -13.73
N ILE A 299 15.59 -10.75 -12.99
CA ILE A 299 15.23 -12.15 -13.26
C ILE A 299 14.43 -12.25 -14.56
N ALA A 300 13.54 -11.29 -14.80
CA ALA A 300 12.70 -11.26 -15.99
C ALA A 300 13.46 -10.94 -17.27
N GLN A 301 14.75 -10.57 -17.18
CA GLN A 301 15.59 -10.15 -18.30
C GLN A 301 16.95 -10.85 -18.22
N ASN A 302 17.49 -11.22 -19.38
CA ASN A 302 18.81 -11.88 -19.45
C ASN A 302 19.97 -10.95 -19.07
N GLU A 303 19.76 -9.64 -19.09
CA GLU A 303 20.73 -8.60 -18.77
C GLU A 303 20.19 -7.69 -17.68
N ILE A 304 21.08 -7.05 -16.89
CA ILE A 304 20.67 -6.03 -15.94
C ILE A 304 20.43 -4.73 -16.71
N PRO A 305 19.19 -4.19 -16.74
CA PRO A 305 18.96 -2.90 -17.35
C PRO A 305 19.82 -1.81 -16.69
N GLU A 306 20.43 -0.93 -17.48
CA GLU A 306 21.30 0.12 -16.98
C GLU A 306 20.62 0.98 -15.91
N THR A 307 19.34 1.31 -16.11
CA THR A 307 18.54 2.08 -15.13
C THR A 307 18.36 1.34 -13.81
N VAL A 308 18.16 0.02 -13.84
CA VAL A 308 18.03 -0.80 -12.62
C VAL A 308 19.34 -0.85 -11.87
N HIS A 309 20.46 -1.03 -12.59
CA HIS A 309 21.78 -1.03 -12.02
C HIS A 309 22.16 0.32 -11.37
N GLU A 310 21.86 1.43 -12.06
CA GLU A 310 22.10 2.77 -11.52
C GLU A 310 21.23 3.05 -10.27
N HIS A 311 19.97 2.63 -10.27
CA HIS A 311 19.12 2.76 -9.08
C HIS A 311 19.61 1.89 -7.91
N TYR A 312 20.06 0.66 -8.17
CA TYR A 312 20.62 -0.20 -7.14
C TYR A 312 21.86 0.43 -6.49
N LYS A 313 22.75 1.03 -7.29
CA LYS A 313 23.94 1.75 -6.80
C LYS A 313 23.60 2.92 -5.85
N THR A 314 22.44 3.54 -5.99
CA THR A 314 22.05 4.67 -5.15
C THR A 314 21.51 4.27 -3.78
N LEU A 315 21.30 2.98 -3.53
CA LEU A 315 20.92 2.49 -2.21
C LEU A 315 22.03 2.76 -1.19
N SER A 316 21.63 3.17 0.01
CA SER A 316 22.58 3.46 1.10
C SER A 316 23.32 2.21 1.57
N HIS A 317 22.67 1.05 1.49
CA HIS A 317 23.19 -0.27 1.85
C HIS A 317 22.82 -1.29 0.79
N HIS A 318 23.76 -2.20 0.51
CA HIS A 318 23.62 -3.20 -0.54
C HIS A 318 23.42 -4.61 0.00
N ALA A 319 22.99 -5.52 -0.85
CA ALA A 319 22.69 -6.90 -0.47
C ALA A 319 23.88 -7.64 0.14
N SER A 320 25.09 -7.33 -0.31
CA SER A 320 26.34 -7.92 0.22
C SER A 320 26.63 -7.60 1.70
N GLU A 321 25.97 -6.56 2.24
CA GLU A 321 26.10 -6.20 3.66
C GLU A 321 25.20 -7.05 4.57
N CYS A 322 24.42 -7.99 4.00
CA CYS A 322 23.51 -8.84 4.76
C CYS A 322 24.29 -9.76 5.71
N ILE A 323 24.01 -9.64 7.01
CA ILE A 323 24.61 -10.48 8.06
C ILE A 323 23.79 -11.75 8.37
N GLN A 324 22.80 -12.07 7.57
CA GLN A 324 21.98 -13.29 7.66
C GLN A 324 21.31 -13.49 9.04
N CYS A 325 20.90 -12.41 9.70
CA CYS A 325 20.33 -12.48 11.06
C CYS A 325 18.89 -13.04 11.10
N GLY A 326 18.19 -13.16 9.97
CA GLY A 326 16.85 -13.74 9.85
C GLY A 326 15.69 -12.86 10.33
N GLN A 327 15.96 -11.68 10.89
CA GLN A 327 14.89 -10.81 11.41
C GLN A 327 13.88 -10.43 10.33
N CYS A 328 14.37 -10.14 9.13
CA CYS A 328 13.54 -9.79 7.99
C CYS A 328 12.62 -10.93 7.53
N GLU A 329 13.09 -12.18 7.59
CA GLU A 329 12.30 -13.36 7.26
C GLU A 329 11.20 -13.61 8.32
N THR A 330 11.54 -13.37 9.60
CA THR A 330 10.56 -13.42 10.70
C THR A 330 9.47 -12.36 10.54
N ASN A 331 9.83 -11.18 10.03
CA ASN A 331 8.92 -10.07 9.80
C ASN A 331 8.18 -10.18 8.46
N CYS A 332 8.62 -11.07 7.55
CA CYS A 332 8.07 -11.15 6.21
C CYS A 332 6.72 -11.86 6.18
N PRO A 333 5.64 -11.17 5.80
CA PRO A 333 4.32 -11.76 5.76
C PRO A 333 4.16 -12.82 4.66
N PHE A 334 5.10 -12.89 3.71
CA PHE A 334 5.02 -13.79 2.55
C PHE A 334 5.98 -14.99 2.63
N GLY A 335 6.65 -15.19 3.77
CA GLY A 335 7.60 -16.28 3.93
C GLY A 335 8.72 -16.28 2.88
N VAL A 336 9.12 -15.10 2.44
CA VAL A 336 10.20 -14.95 1.46
C VAL A 336 11.51 -15.36 2.09
N GLY A 337 12.26 -16.24 1.43
CA GLY A 337 13.65 -16.56 1.78
C GLY A 337 14.56 -15.36 1.48
N ILE A 338 14.47 -14.32 2.33
CA ILE A 338 15.12 -13.03 2.08
C ILE A 338 16.63 -13.16 2.11
N ILE A 339 17.19 -14.00 3.00
CA ILE A 339 18.63 -14.23 3.09
C ILE A 339 19.14 -14.76 1.74
N GLU A 340 18.49 -15.79 1.19
CA GLU A 340 18.84 -16.33 -0.11
C GLU A 340 18.70 -15.30 -1.24
N GLN A 341 17.68 -14.45 -1.16
CA GLN A 341 17.51 -13.38 -2.15
C GLN A 341 18.59 -12.31 -2.04
N MET A 342 19.04 -11.96 -0.83
CA MET A 342 20.16 -11.04 -0.64
C MET A 342 21.45 -11.62 -1.23
N GLU A 343 21.74 -12.91 -1.02
CA GLU A 343 22.89 -13.59 -1.62
C GLU A 343 22.84 -13.51 -3.16
N LYS A 344 21.71 -13.86 -3.75
CA LYS A 344 21.51 -13.81 -5.20
C LYS A 344 21.59 -12.38 -5.77
N ALA A 345 21.06 -11.40 -5.03
CA ALA A 345 21.16 -10.00 -5.42
C ALA A 345 22.60 -9.50 -5.38
N ALA A 346 23.35 -9.82 -4.32
CA ALA A 346 24.79 -9.48 -4.20
C ALA A 346 25.59 -10.09 -5.34
N GLU A 347 25.36 -11.36 -5.69
CA GLU A 347 26.01 -12.01 -6.83
C GLU A 347 25.65 -11.32 -8.17
N LYS A 348 24.36 -11.01 -8.36
CA LYS A 348 23.84 -10.44 -9.61
C LYS A 348 24.35 -9.02 -9.86
N PHE A 349 24.38 -8.18 -8.83
CA PHE A 349 24.83 -6.78 -8.93
C PHE A 349 26.32 -6.59 -8.67
N GLY A 350 26.99 -7.57 -8.07
CA GLY A 350 28.43 -7.57 -7.80
C GLY A 350 28.83 -6.88 -6.49
N TYR A 351 27.88 -6.51 -5.66
CA TYR A 351 28.08 -5.90 -4.33
C TYR A 351 26.80 -5.87 -3.49
#